data_aa836d581ec8edb9faebd2f185de5afe
#
_entry.id   aa836d581ec8edb9faebd2f185de5afe
#
_cell.length_a   1.000
_cell.length_b   1.000
_cell.length_c   1.000
_cell.angle_alpha   90.00
_cell.angle_beta   90.00
_cell.angle_gamma   90.00
#
_symmetry.space_group_name_H-M   'P 1'
#
loop_
_entity.id
_entity.type
_entity.pdbx_description
1 polymer ?
#
loop_
_entity_poly.entity_id
_entity_poly.type
_entity_poly.pdbx_seq_one_letter_code
_entity_poly.pdbx_strand_id
1 'polypeptide(L)'
;RQGSIRAPHFTGGGIVHGPQPRDYSQRTPKKMKQGALRSALSDRARADRIHVVTALFEGDKPSTKAALAALRAIVEERQALVVLERGNELTALSLRNVPEVHVLWADQLNTYDVLDADDIVFTQAALESFLGTKEETK
;
A
#
# COMPACT_ATOMS: atom_id res chain seq x y z
N ARG A 1 42.71 -15.33 -39.80
CA ARG A 1 41.43 -15.24 -40.52
C ARG A 1 40.34 -14.84 -39.51
N GLN A 2 39.79 -13.68 -39.68
CA GLN A 2 38.91 -13.11 -38.69
C GLN A 2 37.41 -13.22 -39.06
N GLY A 3 37.11 -13.66 -40.27
CA GLY A 3 35.74 -13.92 -40.76
C GLY A 3 34.92 -12.67 -41.03
N SER A 4 34.78 -11.80 -40.03
CA SER A 4 33.96 -10.58 -40.14
C SER A 4 34.60 -9.41 -39.40
N ILE A 5 34.52 -8.21 -40.00
CA ILE A 5 34.93 -6.96 -39.36
C ILE A 5 34.04 -6.57 -38.16
N ARG A 6 32.88 -7.23 -38.00
CA ARG A 6 31.99 -7.03 -36.87
C ARG A 6 32.28 -7.97 -35.69
N ALA A 7 33.37 -8.74 -35.76
CA ALA A 7 33.74 -9.60 -34.65
C ALA A 7 34.07 -8.76 -33.39
N PRO A 8 33.83 -9.30 -32.18
CA PRO A 8 33.92 -8.53 -30.93
C PRO A 8 35.30 -7.91 -30.63
N HIS A 9 36.37 -8.47 -31.21
CA HIS A 9 37.75 -7.98 -31.03
C HIS A 9 38.12 -6.81 -31.93
N PHE A 10 37.25 -6.42 -32.85
CA PHE A 10 37.48 -5.23 -33.70
C PHE A 10 36.83 -3.99 -33.06
N THR A 11 37.45 -2.84 -33.30
CA THR A 11 36.88 -1.54 -32.94
C THR A 11 35.54 -1.36 -33.66
N GLY A 12 34.46 -1.11 -32.91
CA GLY A 12 33.08 -1.04 -33.43
C GLY A 12 32.45 -2.40 -33.75
N GLY A 13 33.10 -3.50 -33.36
CA GLY A 13 32.53 -4.85 -33.45
C GLY A 13 31.35 -5.11 -32.49
N GLY A 14 30.81 -6.33 -32.55
CA GLY A 14 29.73 -6.74 -31.68
C GLY A 14 30.12 -6.93 -30.21
N ILE A 15 29.13 -6.90 -29.31
CA ILE A 15 29.33 -7.18 -27.88
C ILE A 15 29.13 -8.67 -27.63
N VAL A 16 30.15 -9.36 -27.08
CA VAL A 16 30.13 -10.83 -26.86
C VAL A 16 29.08 -11.23 -25.80
N HIS A 17 29.09 -10.55 -24.68
CA HIS A 17 28.21 -10.80 -23.55
C HIS A 17 27.47 -9.52 -23.17
N GLY A 18 26.62 -9.03 -24.09
CA GLY A 18 25.77 -7.87 -23.84
C GLY A 18 24.73 -8.16 -22.74
N PRO A 19 24.15 -7.10 -22.15
CA PRO A 19 23.08 -7.25 -21.20
C PRO A 19 21.88 -7.94 -21.84
N GLN A 20 21.39 -8.99 -21.20
CA GLN A 20 20.19 -9.73 -21.61
C GLN A 20 19.05 -9.41 -20.66
N PRO A 21 17.84 -9.12 -21.14
CA PRO A 21 16.67 -9.02 -20.29
C PRO A 21 16.48 -10.34 -19.53
N ARG A 22 16.38 -10.26 -18.21
CA ARG A 22 16.13 -11.44 -17.36
C ARG A 22 15.23 -11.08 -16.19
N ASP A 23 14.54 -12.07 -15.67
CA ASP A 23 13.74 -11.94 -14.47
C ASP A 23 14.61 -11.94 -13.20
N TYR A 24 14.46 -10.89 -12.40
CA TYR A 24 15.12 -10.72 -11.10
C TYR A 24 14.17 -10.94 -9.93
N SER A 25 12.92 -11.33 -10.19
CA SER A 25 11.93 -11.53 -9.14
C SER A 25 12.38 -12.61 -8.14
N GLN A 26 12.15 -12.33 -6.86
CA GLN A 26 12.48 -13.23 -5.77
C GLN A 26 11.21 -13.61 -4.99
N ARG A 27 10.97 -14.91 -4.82
CA ARG A 27 9.82 -15.40 -4.05
C ARG A 27 10.12 -15.33 -2.56
N THR A 28 9.46 -14.43 -1.84
CA THR A 28 9.55 -14.35 -0.38
C THR A 28 8.52 -15.29 0.29
N PRO A 29 8.88 -16.04 1.33
CA PRO A 29 7.96 -16.90 2.08
C PRO A 29 6.79 -16.10 2.68
N LYS A 30 5.57 -16.65 2.63
CA LYS A 30 4.35 -15.98 3.13
C LYS A 30 4.47 -15.56 4.60
N LYS A 31 5.02 -16.43 5.48
CA LYS A 31 5.21 -16.13 6.91
C LYS A 31 6.16 -14.96 7.14
N MET A 32 7.18 -14.81 6.29
CA MET A 32 8.11 -13.67 6.37
C MET A 32 7.40 -12.36 6.02
N LYS A 33 6.58 -12.34 4.96
CA LYS A 33 5.77 -11.17 4.60
C LYS A 33 4.81 -10.77 5.71
N GLN A 34 4.13 -11.75 6.32
CA GLN A 34 3.22 -11.51 7.45
C GLN A 34 3.97 -10.97 8.69
N GLY A 35 5.13 -11.54 8.99
CA GLY A 35 5.99 -11.04 10.08
C GLY A 35 6.41 -9.60 9.87
N ALA A 36 6.84 -9.25 8.66
CA ALA A 36 7.23 -7.89 8.31
C ALA A 36 6.08 -6.90 8.46
N LEU A 37 4.87 -7.24 7.96
CA LEU A 37 3.69 -6.41 8.10
C LEU A 37 3.31 -6.18 9.56
N ARG A 38 3.30 -7.24 10.38
CA ARG A 38 3.00 -7.14 11.82
C ARG A 38 4.01 -6.25 12.55
N SER A 39 5.30 -6.37 12.20
CA SER A 39 6.36 -5.54 12.78
C SER A 39 6.18 -4.07 12.42
N ALA A 40 5.88 -3.77 11.17
CA ALA A 40 5.63 -2.39 10.71
C ALA A 40 4.40 -1.78 11.41
N LEU A 41 3.30 -2.51 11.52
CA LEU A 41 2.11 -2.05 12.25
C LEU A 41 2.40 -1.87 13.75
N SER A 42 3.18 -2.77 14.36
CA SER A 42 3.56 -2.63 15.78
C SER A 42 4.41 -1.38 16.03
N ASP A 43 5.26 -1.01 15.10
CA ASP A 43 6.05 0.22 15.18
C ASP A 43 5.16 1.46 15.12
N ARG A 44 4.23 1.51 14.17
CA ARG A 44 3.25 2.59 14.06
C ARG A 44 2.33 2.68 15.29
N ALA A 45 1.90 1.54 15.83
CA ALA A 45 1.10 1.50 17.06
C ALA A 45 1.86 2.04 18.29
N ARG A 46 3.15 1.75 18.42
CA ARG A 46 3.99 2.30 19.51
C ARG A 46 4.19 3.80 19.41
N ALA A 47 4.12 4.34 18.21
CA ALA A 47 4.24 5.77 17.96
C ALA A 47 2.89 6.51 18.03
N ASP A 48 1.80 5.82 18.45
CA ASP A 48 0.42 6.33 18.48
C ASP A 48 -0.09 6.84 17.12
N ARG A 49 0.38 6.22 16.03
CA ARG A 49 0.06 6.59 14.65
C ARG A 49 -0.95 5.65 13.98
N ILE A 50 -1.69 4.88 14.77
CA ILE A 50 -2.81 4.07 14.29
C ILE A 50 -4.10 4.61 14.88
N HIS A 51 -4.98 5.04 14.00
CA HIS A 51 -6.27 5.61 14.36
C HIS A 51 -7.38 4.65 13.90
N VAL A 52 -8.38 4.43 14.75
CA VAL A 52 -9.54 3.61 14.39
C VAL A 52 -10.78 4.48 14.46
N VAL A 53 -11.54 4.49 13.37
CA VAL A 53 -12.74 5.29 13.22
C VAL A 53 -13.93 4.42 12.82
N THR A 54 -15.11 4.80 13.24
CA THR A 54 -16.33 4.09 12.84
C THR A 54 -16.60 4.30 11.36
N ALA A 55 -16.59 5.55 10.91
CA ALA A 55 -16.73 5.95 9.51
C ALA A 55 -15.99 7.26 9.26
N LEU A 56 -15.41 7.41 8.07
CA LEU A 56 -14.76 8.66 7.61
C LEU A 56 -15.73 9.53 6.79
N PHE A 57 -16.77 8.92 6.26
CA PHE A 57 -17.73 9.60 5.42
C PHE A 57 -19.09 8.92 5.55
N GLU A 58 -20.10 9.72 5.85
CA GLU A 58 -21.51 9.30 5.92
C GLU A 58 -22.32 10.18 4.95
N GLY A 59 -22.63 9.64 3.78
CA GLY A 59 -23.41 10.35 2.77
C GLY A 59 -23.75 9.49 1.58
N ASP A 60 -24.80 9.85 0.86
CA ASP A 60 -25.30 9.11 -0.31
C ASP A 60 -24.45 9.37 -1.59
N LYS A 61 -23.62 10.42 -1.59
CA LYS A 61 -22.81 10.81 -2.75
C LYS A 61 -21.36 11.09 -2.32
N PRO A 62 -20.35 10.68 -3.13
CA PRO A 62 -18.97 10.95 -2.81
C PRO A 62 -18.70 12.45 -2.63
N SER A 63 -17.98 12.82 -1.57
CA SER A 63 -17.59 14.20 -1.29
C SER A 63 -16.17 14.26 -0.73
N THR A 64 -15.22 14.68 -1.55
CA THR A 64 -13.81 14.85 -1.16
C THR A 64 -13.67 15.86 -0.03
N LYS A 65 -14.42 16.94 -0.06
CA LYS A 65 -14.35 18.01 0.96
C LYS A 65 -14.76 17.49 2.35
N ALA A 66 -15.86 16.72 2.44
CA ALA A 66 -16.34 16.19 3.71
C ALA A 66 -15.41 15.09 4.26
N ALA A 67 -15.01 14.15 3.41
CA ALA A 67 -14.10 13.07 3.80
C ALA A 67 -12.71 13.59 4.22
N LEU A 68 -12.17 14.59 3.50
CA LEU A 68 -10.90 15.20 3.85
C LEU A 68 -10.98 16.01 5.16
N ALA A 69 -12.08 16.71 5.41
CA ALA A 69 -12.28 17.43 6.67
C ALA A 69 -12.35 16.47 7.86
N ALA A 70 -13.03 15.33 7.71
CA ALA A 70 -13.06 14.29 8.74
C ALA A 70 -11.68 13.66 8.98
N LEU A 71 -10.91 13.40 7.92
CA LEU A 71 -9.57 12.86 8.01
C LEU A 71 -8.61 13.83 8.72
N ARG A 72 -8.62 15.10 8.34
CA ARG A 72 -7.77 16.16 8.94
C ARG A 72 -8.07 16.48 10.39
N ALA A 73 -9.25 16.11 10.86
CA ALA A 73 -9.56 16.20 12.30
C ALA A 73 -8.85 15.14 13.14
N ILE A 74 -8.35 14.06 12.49
CA ILE A 74 -7.72 12.92 13.15
C ILE A 74 -6.21 12.92 12.90
N VAL A 75 -5.82 13.19 11.66
CA VAL A 75 -4.45 13.15 11.17
C VAL A 75 -4.04 14.56 10.77
N GLU A 76 -2.88 15.01 11.23
CA GLU A 76 -2.26 16.25 10.78
C GLU A 76 -1.97 16.20 9.28
N GLU A 77 -1.52 17.31 8.67
CA GLU A 77 -1.16 17.38 7.22
C GLU A 77 0.08 16.53 6.90
N ARG A 78 -0.08 15.19 6.98
CA ARG A 78 0.94 14.17 6.71
C ARG A 78 0.39 13.14 5.73
N GLN A 79 1.25 12.27 5.25
CA GLN A 79 0.82 11.15 4.41
C GLN A 79 0.02 10.14 5.24
N ALA A 80 -1.24 9.94 4.85
CA ALA A 80 -2.15 9.05 5.53
C ALA A 80 -2.49 7.82 4.68
N LEU A 81 -2.38 6.64 5.30
CA LEU A 81 -2.89 5.40 4.74
C LEU A 81 -4.29 5.13 5.32
N VAL A 82 -5.30 5.15 4.47
CA VAL A 82 -6.68 4.84 4.86
C VAL A 82 -7.02 3.41 4.45
N VAL A 83 -7.31 2.58 5.44
CA VAL A 83 -7.65 1.17 5.24
C VAL A 83 -9.15 0.98 5.41
N LEU A 84 -9.79 0.54 4.34
CA LEU A 84 -11.23 0.37 4.23
C LEU A 84 -11.62 -1.10 4.10
N GLU A 85 -12.85 -1.40 4.49
CA GLU A 85 -13.50 -2.67 4.17
C GLU A 85 -13.97 -2.69 2.71
N ARG A 86 -13.98 -3.88 2.07
CA ARG A 86 -14.59 -4.06 0.75
C ARG A 86 -16.10 -3.77 0.84
N GLY A 87 -16.56 -2.86 0.01
CA GLY A 87 -17.94 -2.36 0.02
C GLY A 87 -18.05 -0.88 0.38
N ASN A 88 -17.02 -0.29 1.01
CA ASN A 88 -17.00 1.15 1.31
C ASN A 88 -16.47 1.99 0.14
N GLU A 89 -17.09 1.82 -1.02
CA GLU A 89 -16.66 2.48 -2.26
C GLU A 89 -16.85 4.01 -2.22
N LEU A 90 -17.84 4.51 -1.51
CA LEU A 90 -18.12 5.94 -1.41
C LEU A 90 -16.97 6.69 -0.72
N THR A 91 -16.46 6.15 0.37
CA THR A 91 -15.29 6.71 1.06
C THR A 91 -14.04 6.63 0.18
N ALA A 92 -13.81 5.52 -0.50
CA ALA A 92 -12.69 5.35 -1.42
C ALA A 92 -12.74 6.35 -2.57
N LEU A 93 -13.91 6.54 -3.21
CA LEU A 93 -14.12 7.53 -4.26
C LEU A 93 -13.93 8.98 -3.76
N SER A 94 -14.30 9.23 -2.50
CA SER A 94 -14.15 10.55 -1.89
C SER A 94 -12.71 10.94 -1.63
N LEU A 95 -11.85 9.97 -1.27
CA LEU A 95 -10.46 10.22 -0.85
C LEU A 95 -9.42 9.97 -1.95
N ARG A 96 -9.69 9.15 -2.95
CA ARG A 96 -8.68 8.73 -3.96
C ARG A 96 -8.04 9.86 -4.76
N ASN A 97 -8.68 11.03 -4.83
CA ASN A 97 -8.14 12.18 -5.57
C ASN A 97 -7.20 13.05 -4.73
N VAL A 98 -7.02 12.74 -3.45
CA VAL A 98 -6.15 13.49 -2.55
C VAL A 98 -4.75 12.88 -2.60
N PRO A 99 -3.72 13.62 -3.05
CA PRO A 99 -2.38 13.06 -3.24
C PRO A 99 -1.69 12.65 -1.93
N GLU A 100 -2.08 13.23 -0.80
CA GLU A 100 -1.54 12.93 0.53
C GLU A 100 -2.18 11.70 1.17
N VAL A 101 -3.22 11.14 0.52
CA VAL A 101 -4.00 10.02 1.05
C VAL A 101 -3.90 8.82 0.15
N HIS A 102 -3.36 7.73 0.67
CA HIS A 102 -3.38 6.44 0.01
C HIS A 102 -4.51 5.58 0.56
N VAL A 103 -5.39 5.08 -0.33
CA VAL A 103 -6.55 4.28 0.07
C VAL A 103 -6.34 2.84 -0.33
N LEU A 104 -6.43 1.93 0.64
CA LEU A 104 -6.32 0.48 0.44
C LEU A 104 -7.49 -0.28 1.08
N TRP A 105 -7.71 -1.47 0.54
CA TRP A 105 -8.60 -2.44 1.18
C TRP A 105 -7.84 -3.27 2.21
N ALA A 106 -8.51 -3.69 3.27
CA ALA A 106 -7.90 -4.46 4.36
C ALA A 106 -7.17 -5.74 3.90
N ASP A 107 -7.65 -6.39 2.84
CA ASP A 107 -7.05 -7.59 2.25
C ASP A 107 -5.83 -7.30 1.35
N GLN A 108 -5.63 -6.05 0.95
CA GLN A 108 -4.51 -5.60 0.12
C GLN A 108 -3.39 -4.95 0.93
N LEU A 109 -3.56 -4.83 2.24
CA LEU A 109 -2.58 -4.19 3.11
C LEU A 109 -1.22 -4.88 3.01
N ASN A 110 -0.18 -4.10 2.79
CA ASN A 110 1.19 -4.58 2.64
C ASN A 110 2.18 -3.73 3.46
N THR A 111 3.38 -4.26 3.64
CA THR A 111 4.41 -3.62 4.47
C THR A 111 4.90 -2.30 3.90
N TYR A 112 4.98 -2.19 2.57
CA TYR A 112 5.48 -0.99 1.92
C TYR A 112 4.58 0.21 2.21
N ASP A 113 3.28 0.09 1.97
CA ASP A 113 2.32 1.17 2.17
C ASP A 113 2.22 1.60 3.65
N VAL A 114 2.37 0.63 4.59
CA VAL A 114 2.43 0.93 6.04
C VAL A 114 3.68 1.73 6.41
N LEU A 115 4.81 1.49 5.75
CA LEU A 115 6.06 2.20 6.02
C LEU A 115 6.15 3.54 5.31
N ASP A 116 5.50 3.66 4.15
CA ASP A 116 5.46 4.89 3.36
C ASP A 116 4.57 5.96 4.02
N ALA A 117 3.45 5.53 4.62
CA ALA A 117 2.54 6.42 5.33
C ALA A 117 3.05 6.83 6.71
N ASP A 118 2.80 8.07 7.11
CA ASP A 118 3.07 8.56 8.47
C ASP A 118 2.03 8.05 9.46
N ASP A 119 0.75 8.17 9.12
CA ASP A 119 -0.38 7.78 9.95
C ASP A 119 -1.26 6.76 9.22
N ILE A 120 -1.83 5.83 9.97
CA ILE A 120 -2.70 4.79 9.45
C ILE A 120 -4.08 4.93 10.06
N VAL A 121 -5.09 5.05 9.23
CA VAL A 121 -6.48 5.18 9.65
C VAL A 121 -7.27 3.95 9.21
N PHE A 122 -7.71 3.16 10.17
CA PHE A 122 -8.60 2.01 9.92
C PHE A 122 -10.05 2.41 10.14
N THR A 123 -10.93 1.96 9.27
CA THR A 123 -12.34 1.82 9.68
C THR A 123 -12.47 0.60 10.59
N GLN A 124 -13.40 0.65 11.56
CA GLN A 124 -13.59 -0.44 12.52
C GLN A 124 -13.81 -1.78 11.80
N ALA A 125 -14.66 -1.81 10.79
CA ALA A 125 -14.94 -2.99 10.00
C ALA A 125 -13.70 -3.52 9.24
N ALA A 126 -12.85 -2.62 8.74
CA ALA A 126 -11.59 -3.00 8.10
C ALA A 126 -10.60 -3.62 9.09
N LEU A 127 -10.51 -3.08 10.30
CA LEU A 127 -9.65 -3.61 11.35
C LEU A 127 -10.13 -5.00 11.79
N GLU A 128 -11.42 -5.20 12.01
CA GLU A 128 -12.01 -6.49 12.36
C GLU A 128 -11.76 -7.53 11.25
N SER A 129 -11.94 -7.15 9.99
CA SER A 129 -11.63 -7.99 8.84
C SER A 129 -10.14 -8.37 8.78
N PHE A 130 -9.24 -7.42 9.06
CA PHE A 130 -7.78 -7.66 9.06
C PHE A 130 -7.35 -8.58 10.20
N LEU A 131 -7.91 -8.41 11.39
CA LEU A 131 -7.60 -9.25 12.55
C LEU A 131 -8.23 -10.65 12.46
N GLY A 132 -9.12 -10.88 11.51
CA GLY A 132 -9.82 -12.14 11.34
C GLY A 132 -10.91 -12.36 12.38
N THR A 133 -11.33 -11.31 13.09
CA THR A 133 -12.45 -11.33 14.02
C THR A 133 -13.75 -11.30 13.22
N LYS A 134 -14.08 -12.41 12.54
CA LYS A 134 -15.43 -12.62 12.06
C LYS A 134 -16.27 -12.94 13.30
N GLU A 135 -17.14 -12.03 13.69
CA GLU A 135 -18.26 -12.43 14.54
C GLU A 135 -18.97 -13.55 13.80
N GLU A 136 -18.88 -14.77 14.33
CA GLU A 136 -19.77 -15.85 13.94
C GLU A 136 -21.17 -15.39 14.32
N THR A 137 -21.86 -14.77 13.36
CA THR A 137 -23.29 -14.50 13.48
C THR A 137 -23.98 -15.84 13.55
N LYS A 138 -24.37 -16.20 14.76
CA LYS A 138 -25.16 -17.36 15.10
C LYS A 138 -26.63 -17.14 14.72
#